data_bf1b2dee9f88a21b647aed8f362789fd
#
_entry.id   bf1b2dee9f88a21b647aed8f362789fd
#
_cell.length_a   1.000
_cell.length_b   1.000
_cell.length_c   1.000
_cell.angle_alpha   90.00
_cell.angle_beta   90.00
_cell.angle_gamma   90.00
#
_symmetry.space_group_name_H-M   'P 1'
#
loop_
_entity.id
_entity.type
_entity.pdbx_description
1 polymer ?
#
loop_
_entity_poly.entity_id
_entity_poly.type
_entity_poly.pdbx_seq_one_letter_code
_entity_poly.pdbx_strand_id
1 'polypeptide(L)'
;MAKYDVVIKKVEPMKVVSVRGVVPKPPDQNLLWRELGTYLVQQRIHPKGACLALYHGGEHKDDDWDIEVCQQVAEDLVPTSRIKVYSLPGIETMACVIHVGPLVKISAAHDAILKWLDENQYQIAGPCREICIRAAYPDGNQNDSNTMTEIQYPVERIE
;
A
#
# COMPACT_ATOMS: atom_id res chain seq x y z
N MET A 1 17.96 -6.70 -16.23
CA MET A 1 18.05 -6.02 -14.93
C MET A 1 16.92 -5.01 -14.84
N ALA A 2 16.06 -5.15 -13.84
CA ALA A 2 14.96 -4.21 -13.68
C ALA A 2 15.53 -2.85 -13.26
N LYS A 3 15.12 -1.80 -13.94
CA LYS A 3 15.51 -0.45 -13.62
C LYS A 3 14.29 0.29 -13.08
N TYR A 4 14.44 0.89 -11.91
CA TYR A 4 13.37 1.62 -11.25
C TYR A 4 13.62 3.13 -11.33
N ASP A 5 12.66 3.86 -11.87
CA ASP A 5 12.72 5.31 -11.94
C ASP A 5 11.93 5.90 -10.78
N VAL A 6 12.61 6.56 -9.85
CA VAL A 6 11.97 7.21 -8.71
C VAL A 6 11.44 8.57 -9.14
N VAL A 7 10.17 8.80 -8.86
CA VAL A 7 9.47 10.05 -9.18
C VAL A 7 8.96 10.67 -7.88
N ILE A 8 9.17 11.96 -7.72
CA ILE A 8 8.60 12.73 -6.61
C ILE A 8 7.31 13.36 -7.10
N LYS A 9 6.20 13.13 -6.38
CA LYS A 9 4.92 13.74 -6.74
C LYS A 9 4.06 13.99 -5.50
N LYS A 10 3.06 14.86 -5.67
CA LYS A 10 2.01 15.09 -4.69
C LYS A 10 0.93 14.02 -4.84
N VAL A 11 0.41 13.54 -3.72
CA VAL A 11 -0.71 12.59 -3.70
C VAL A 11 -1.87 13.22 -2.95
N GLU A 12 -3.04 13.22 -3.57
CA GLU A 12 -4.25 13.83 -2.99
C GLU A 12 -4.85 12.96 -1.88
N PRO A 13 -5.64 13.56 -0.96
CA PRO A 13 -6.40 12.78 0.02
C PRO A 13 -7.35 11.80 -0.66
N MET A 14 -7.64 10.70 0.03
CA MET A 14 -8.48 9.65 -0.53
C MET A 14 -9.40 9.10 0.55
N LYS A 15 -10.72 9.11 0.29
CA LYS A 15 -11.68 8.48 1.20
C LYS A 15 -11.54 6.97 1.08
N VAL A 16 -11.33 6.29 2.19
CA VAL A 16 -11.12 4.85 2.21
C VAL A 16 -11.93 4.19 3.31
N VAL A 17 -12.19 2.91 3.10
CA VAL A 17 -12.60 1.97 4.13
C VAL A 17 -11.43 1.03 4.36
N SER A 18 -11.12 0.72 5.62
CA SER A 18 -9.91 -0.03 5.92
C SER A 18 -10.07 -1.05 7.05
N VAL A 19 -9.18 -2.04 7.02
CA VAL A 19 -8.98 -3.01 8.10
C VAL A 19 -7.49 -3.01 8.42
N ARG A 20 -7.16 -2.88 9.70
CA ARG A 20 -5.77 -2.87 10.17
C ARG A 20 -5.55 -4.04 11.13
N GLY A 21 -4.44 -4.71 10.98
CA GLY A 21 -4.08 -5.80 11.87
C GLY A 21 -2.61 -6.14 11.80
N VAL A 22 -2.16 -6.91 12.76
CA VAL A 22 -0.79 -7.40 12.82
C VAL A 22 -0.77 -8.81 12.26
N VAL A 23 0.08 -9.05 11.27
CA VAL A 23 0.22 -10.37 10.63
C VAL A 23 1.67 -10.81 10.67
N PRO A 24 1.94 -12.13 10.67
CA PRO A 24 3.32 -12.63 10.78
C PRO A 24 4.22 -12.19 9.63
N LYS A 25 3.71 -12.24 8.40
CA LYS A 25 4.46 -11.88 7.19
C LYS A 25 3.55 -11.11 6.24
N PRO A 26 4.11 -10.25 5.36
CA PRO A 26 3.28 -9.46 4.43
C PRO A 26 2.26 -10.26 3.60
N PRO A 27 2.58 -11.44 3.05
CA PRO A 27 1.55 -12.21 2.31
C PRO A 27 0.33 -12.61 3.14
N ASP A 28 0.49 -12.68 4.47
CA ASP A 28 -0.61 -13.03 5.39
C ASP A 28 -1.66 -11.92 5.45
N GLN A 29 -1.40 -10.76 4.87
CA GLN A 29 -2.38 -9.67 4.77
C GLN A 29 -3.64 -10.09 4.00
N ASN A 30 -3.61 -11.21 3.28
CA ASN A 30 -4.79 -11.74 2.61
C ASN A 30 -5.97 -11.93 3.55
N LEU A 31 -5.71 -12.22 4.83
CA LEU A 31 -6.76 -12.31 5.84
C LEU A 31 -7.48 -10.98 6.02
N LEU A 32 -6.73 -9.89 5.99
CA LEU A 32 -7.29 -8.54 6.12
C LEU A 32 -8.09 -8.16 4.87
N TRP A 33 -7.59 -8.52 3.69
CA TRP A 33 -8.30 -8.27 2.42
C TRP A 33 -9.62 -9.04 2.36
N ARG A 34 -9.66 -10.28 2.88
CA ARG A 34 -10.90 -11.05 2.96
C ARG A 34 -11.92 -10.40 3.90
N GLU A 35 -11.44 -9.93 5.04
CA GLU A 35 -12.31 -9.25 6.01
C GLU A 35 -12.91 -7.98 5.39
N LEU A 36 -12.09 -7.18 4.71
CA LEU A 36 -12.55 -5.97 4.03
C LEU A 36 -13.54 -6.30 2.91
N GLY A 37 -13.23 -7.32 2.10
CA GLY A 37 -14.11 -7.76 1.02
C GLY A 37 -15.46 -8.24 1.51
N THR A 38 -15.49 -8.99 2.62
CA THR A 38 -16.73 -9.45 3.24
C THR A 38 -17.58 -8.25 3.66
N TYR A 39 -16.97 -7.25 4.30
CA TYR A 39 -17.68 -6.03 4.70
C TYR A 39 -18.31 -5.34 3.48
N LEU A 40 -17.53 -5.16 2.41
CA LEU A 40 -18.01 -4.49 1.20
C LEU A 40 -19.19 -5.23 0.57
N VAL A 41 -19.14 -6.56 0.53
CA VAL A 41 -20.24 -7.38 0.02
C VAL A 41 -21.49 -7.19 0.88
N GLN A 42 -21.35 -7.19 2.20
CA GLN A 42 -22.45 -6.97 3.13
C GLN A 42 -23.09 -5.60 2.95
N GLN A 43 -22.29 -4.59 2.60
CA GLN A 43 -22.76 -3.23 2.35
C GLN A 43 -23.25 -3.03 0.92
N ARG A 44 -23.17 -4.06 0.09
CA ARG A 44 -23.56 -4.02 -1.33
C ARG A 44 -22.77 -2.98 -2.12
N ILE A 45 -21.48 -2.87 -1.80
CA ILE A 45 -20.55 -1.94 -2.48
C ILE A 45 -19.72 -2.72 -3.49
N HIS A 46 -19.70 -2.22 -4.73
CA HIS A 46 -18.78 -2.68 -5.76
C HIS A 46 -17.68 -1.62 -5.87
N PRO A 47 -16.49 -1.88 -5.31
CA PRO A 47 -15.44 -0.87 -5.30
C PRO A 47 -14.95 -0.55 -6.71
N LYS A 48 -14.76 0.74 -6.99
CA LYS A 48 -14.30 1.21 -8.30
C LYS A 48 -13.00 2.00 -8.24
N GLY A 49 -12.47 2.24 -7.08
CA GLY A 49 -11.27 3.02 -6.92
C GLY A 49 -10.06 2.18 -6.62
N ALA A 50 -9.02 2.85 -6.12
CA ALA A 50 -7.76 2.22 -5.79
C ALA A 50 -7.88 1.33 -4.56
N CYS A 51 -7.08 0.26 -4.53
CA CYS A 51 -6.85 -0.49 -3.31
C CYS A 51 -5.36 -0.43 -2.98
N LEU A 52 -5.05 -0.37 -1.70
CA LEU A 52 -3.67 -0.21 -1.25
C LEU A 52 -3.44 -0.80 0.13
N ALA A 53 -2.19 -1.06 0.44
CA ALA A 53 -1.77 -1.46 1.77
C ALA A 53 -0.85 -0.39 2.34
N LEU A 54 -1.07 -0.03 3.60
CA LEU A 54 -0.19 0.83 4.38
C LEU A 54 0.61 -0.03 5.32
N TYR A 55 1.92 0.17 5.36
CA TYR A 55 2.81 -0.54 6.25
C TYR A 55 3.19 0.37 7.41
N HIS A 56 2.51 0.18 8.54
CA HIS A 56 2.79 0.92 9.76
C HIS A 56 3.95 0.25 10.51
N GLY A 57 4.56 0.95 11.41
CA GLY A 57 5.64 0.39 12.20
C GLY A 57 7.02 0.44 11.56
N GLY A 58 7.14 1.01 10.37
CA GLY A 58 8.41 1.35 9.75
C GLY A 58 9.24 0.14 9.31
N GLU A 59 10.51 0.19 9.62
CA GLU A 59 11.54 -0.64 9.04
C GLU A 59 11.44 -2.12 9.31
N HIS A 60 12.11 -2.85 8.46
CA HIS A 60 12.32 -4.30 8.40
C HIS A 60 12.12 -5.02 9.72
N LYS A 61 10.96 -5.65 9.85
CA LYS A 61 10.72 -6.63 10.90
C LYS A 61 10.67 -7.99 10.25
N ASP A 62 11.20 -8.97 10.93
CA ASP A 62 11.08 -10.34 10.45
C ASP A 62 9.65 -10.86 10.64
N ASP A 63 8.98 -10.43 11.72
CA ASP A 63 7.64 -10.84 12.09
C ASP A 63 6.81 -9.67 12.59
N ASP A 64 5.51 -9.91 12.74
CA ASP A 64 4.58 -8.94 13.35
C ASP A 64 4.46 -7.63 12.56
N TRP A 65 4.05 -7.78 11.33
CA TRP A 65 3.82 -6.65 10.43
C TRP A 65 2.48 -5.99 10.72
N ASP A 66 2.51 -4.70 11.00
CA ASP A 66 1.31 -3.89 11.22
C ASP A 66 0.87 -3.33 9.87
N ILE A 67 -0.17 -3.93 9.31
CA ILE A 67 -0.62 -3.61 7.95
C ILE A 67 -2.06 -3.13 7.99
N GLU A 68 -2.34 -2.08 7.23
CA GLU A 68 -3.69 -1.57 7.02
C GLU A 68 -4.03 -1.69 5.54
N VAL A 69 -5.06 -2.49 5.23
CA VAL A 69 -5.53 -2.62 3.86
C VAL A 69 -6.70 -1.66 3.64
N CYS A 70 -6.69 -0.96 2.52
CA CYS A 70 -7.62 0.13 2.24
C CYS A 70 -8.24 -0.03 0.87
N GLN A 71 -9.52 0.30 0.78
CA GLN A 71 -10.23 0.39 -0.49
C GLN A 71 -10.81 1.79 -0.61
N GLN A 72 -10.52 2.46 -1.70
CA GLN A 72 -11.13 3.75 -2.01
C GLN A 72 -12.63 3.58 -2.21
N VAL A 73 -13.42 4.45 -1.59
CA VAL A 73 -14.87 4.43 -1.70
C VAL A 73 -15.39 5.86 -1.87
N ALA A 74 -16.55 5.97 -2.51
CA ALA A 74 -17.27 7.25 -2.64
C ALA A 74 -18.42 7.35 -1.65
N GLU A 75 -18.92 6.20 -1.20
CA GLU A 75 -20.12 6.12 -0.36
C GLU A 75 -19.83 6.44 1.10
N ASP A 76 -20.87 6.86 1.82
CA ASP A 76 -20.81 7.03 3.27
C ASP A 76 -21.12 5.69 3.92
N LEU A 77 -20.10 5.08 4.52
CA LEU A 77 -20.20 3.76 5.12
C LEU A 77 -20.11 3.86 6.64
N VAL A 78 -20.75 2.91 7.32
CA VAL A 78 -20.77 2.87 8.79
C VAL A 78 -19.58 2.05 9.29
N PRO A 79 -18.70 2.64 10.11
CA PRO A 79 -17.58 1.89 10.66
C PRO A 79 -18.04 0.84 11.67
N THR A 80 -17.19 -0.15 11.92
CA THR A 80 -17.39 -1.15 12.97
C THR A 80 -16.16 -1.13 13.88
N SER A 81 -16.11 -2.04 14.85
CA SER A 81 -14.91 -2.17 15.69
C SER A 81 -13.67 -2.57 14.87
N ARG A 82 -13.89 -3.23 13.72
CA ARG A 82 -12.80 -3.69 12.84
C ARG A 82 -12.65 -2.83 11.60
N ILE A 83 -13.72 -2.17 11.16
CA ILE A 83 -13.76 -1.41 9.90
C ILE A 83 -13.69 0.07 10.22
N LYS A 84 -12.72 0.74 9.64
CA LYS A 84 -12.53 2.18 9.77
C LYS A 84 -12.90 2.87 8.45
N VAL A 85 -13.58 4.00 8.53
CA VAL A 85 -13.93 4.81 7.35
C VAL A 85 -13.39 6.21 7.59
N TYR A 86 -12.49 6.68 6.73
CA TYR A 86 -11.86 7.97 6.92
C TYR A 86 -11.23 8.50 5.64
N SER A 87 -10.76 9.72 5.68
CA SER A 87 -9.99 10.31 4.59
C SER A 87 -8.51 10.05 4.85
N LEU A 88 -7.90 9.25 3.98
CA LEU A 88 -6.46 9.01 4.02
C LEU A 88 -5.77 10.31 3.64
N PRO A 89 -4.87 10.83 4.48
CA PRO A 89 -4.27 12.14 4.24
C PRO A 89 -3.53 12.22 2.91
N GLY A 90 -3.62 13.38 2.26
CA GLY A 90 -2.77 13.68 1.12
C GLY A 90 -1.33 13.86 1.56
N ILE A 91 -0.41 13.63 0.66
CA ILE A 91 1.03 13.75 0.91
C ILE A 91 1.63 14.70 -0.11
N GLU A 92 2.26 15.75 0.38
CA GLU A 92 2.83 16.80 -0.46
C GLU A 92 4.02 16.30 -1.26
N THR A 93 4.86 15.48 -0.63
CA THR A 93 6.08 14.97 -1.24
C THR A 93 6.14 13.45 -1.08
N MET A 94 5.84 12.75 -2.14
CA MET A 94 5.80 11.29 -2.17
C MET A 94 6.83 10.76 -3.17
N ALA A 95 7.73 9.90 -2.72
CA ALA A 95 8.68 9.21 -3.61
C ALA A 95 8.04 7.92 -4.09
N CYS A 96 7.98 7.72 -5.40
CA CYS A 96 7.21 6.64 -6.01
C CYS A 96 8.02 5.87 -7.04
N VAL A 97 7.84 4.55 -7.08
CA VAL A 97 8.31 3.72 -8.20
C VAL A 97 7.22 2.72 -8.57
N ILE A 98 7.24 2.27 -9.83
CA ILE A 98 6.37 1.21 -10.31
C ILE A 98 7.16 -0.09 -10.35
N HIS A 99 6.62 -1.11 -9.68
CA HIS A 99 7.14 -2.47 -9.76
C HIS A 99 6.23 -3.29 -10.68
N VAL A 100 6.80 -3.83 -11.74
CA VAL A 100 6.09 -4.74 -12.65
C VAL A 100 6.66 -6.12 -12.43
N GLY A 101 5.81 -7.08 -12.06
CA GLY A 101 6.23 -8.45 -11.86
C GLY A 101 5.78 -9.03 -10.53
N PRO A 102 6.27 -10.24 -10.20
CA PRO A 102 5.82 -10.97 -9.03
C PRO A 102 6.02 -10.20 -7.73
N LEU A 103 5.02 -10.26 -6.85
CA LEU A 103 5.10 -9.62 -5.53
C LEU A 103 6.22 -10.21 -4.67
N VAL A 104 6.59 -11.48 -4.90
CA VAL A 104 7.71 -12.10 -4.19
C VAL A 104 9.04 -11.38 -4.45
N LYS A 105 9.12 -10.57 -5.51
CA LYS A 105 10.33 -9.82 -5.88
C LYS A 105 10.22 -8.31 -5.60
N ILE A 106 9.19 -7.89 -4.88
CA ILE A 106 8.93 -6.45 -4.67
C ILE A 106 10.00 -5.78 -3.82
N SER A 107 10.74 -6.53 -3.02
CA SER A 107 11.80 -5.97 -2.17
C SER A 107 12.85 -5.20 -2.97
N ALA A 108 13.13 -5.62 -4.20
CA ALA A 108 14.08 -4.91 -5.07
C ALA A 108 13.63 -3.48 -5.37
N ALA A 109 12.32 -3.27 -5.53
CA ALA A 109 11.77 -1.94 -5.77
C ALA A 109 11.86 -1.07 -4.51
N HIS A 110 11.59 -1.64 -3.34
CA HIS A 110 11.77 -0.93 -2.06
C HIS A 110 13.22 -0.51 -1.88
N ASP A 111 14.16 -1.42 -2.13
CA ASP A 111 15.59 -1.12 -2.01
C ASP A 111 16.01 0.01 -2.95
N ALA A 112 15.47 0.03 -4.15
CA ALA A 112 15.75 1.08 -5.12
C ALA A 112 15.31 2.46 -4.63
N ILE A 113 14.10 2.56 -4.05
CA ILE A 113 13.64 3.82 -3.47
C ILE A 113 14.52 4.24 -2.31
N LEU A 114 14.81 3.34 -1.38
CA LEU A 114 15.61 3.67 -0.20
C LEU A 114 17.00 4.17 -0.57
N LYS A 115 17.63 3.54 -1.56
CA LYS A 115 18.92 3.96 -2.07
C LYS A 115 18.83 5.36 -2.69
N TRP A 116 17.78 5.60 -3.49
CA TRP A 116 17.57 6.90 -4.14
C TRP A 116 17.37 8.00 -3.10
N LEU A 117 16.61 7.73 -2.02
CA LEU A 117 16.37 8.69 -0.95
C LEU A 117 17.69 9.10 -0.29
N ASP A 118 18.54 8.12 0.00
CA ASP A 118 19.84 8.36 0.61
C ASP A 118 20.72 9.24 -0.30
N GLU A 119 20.76 8.90 -1.58
CA GLU A 119 21.58 9.62 -2.57
C GLU A 119 21.07 11.05 -2.83
N ASN A 120 19.79 11.33 -2.59
CA ASN A 120 19.16 12.61 -2.91
C ASN A 120 18.73 13.40 -1.67
N GLN A 121 19.22 13.01 -0.49
CA GLN A 121 19.02 13.74 0.76
C GLN A 121 17.55 13.87 1.17
N TYR A 122 16.82 12.77 1.08
CA TYR A 122 15.46 12.64 1.60
C TYR A 122 15.42 11.64 2.73
N GLN A 123 14.47 11.83 3.65
CA GLN A 123 14.19 10.86 4.69
C GLN A 123 12.71 10.50 4.69
N ILE A 124 12.40 9.30 5.18
CA ILE A 124 11.03 8.81 5.26
C ILE A 124 10.27 9.63 6.30
N ALA A 125 9.07 10.06 5.94
CA ALA A 125 8.23 10.92 6.78
C ALA A 125 6.87 10.29 7.12
N GLY A 126 6.63 9.05 6.77
CA GLY A 126 5.37 8.37 7.08
C GLY A 126 5.33 6.95 6.57
N PRO A 127 4.20 6.25 6.80
CA PRO A 127 4.06 4.86 6.38
C PRO A 127 4.14 4.68 4.88
N CYS A 128 4.84 3.62 4.46
CA CYS A 128 4.92 3.21 3.06
C CYS A 128 3.55 2.73 2.58
N ARG A 129 3.23 3.04 1.33
CA ARG A 129 2.00 2.58 0.66
C ARG A 129 2.37 1.71 -0.53
N GLU A 130 1.65 0.61 -0.69
CA GLU A 130 1.72 -0.20 -1.91
C GLU A 130 0.36 -0.15 -2.58
N ILE A 131 0.30 0.55 -3.72
CA ILE A 131 -0.94 0.75 -4.48
C ILE A 131 -1.02 -0.33 -5.54
N CYS A 132 -2.12 -1.08 -5.54
CA CYS A 132 -2.35 -2.12 -6.51
C CYS A 132 -2.83 -1.50 -7.83
N ILE A 133 -1.97 -1.48 -8.85
CA ILE A 133 -2.34 -1.00 -10.18
C ILE A 133 -2.95 -2.15 -10.97
N ARG A 134 -2.31 -3.32 -10.90
CA ARG A 134 -2.81 -4.56 -11.51
C ARG A 134 -2.60 -5.68 -10.50
N ALA A 135 -3.70 -6.17 -9.94
CA ALA A 135 -3.67 -7.14 -8.86
C ALA A 135 -3.23 -8.53 -9.33
N ALA A 136 -2.69 -9.30 -8.38
CA ALA A 136 -2.47 -10.73 -8.55
C ALA A 136 -3.83 -11.44 -8.40
N TYR A 137 -4.67 -11.28 -9.38
CA TYR A 137 -6.08 -11.71 -9.35
C TYR A 137 -6.29 -12.88 -10.31
N PRO A 138 -7.19 -13.82 -10.01
CA PRO A 138 -8.15 -13.80 -8.90
C PRO A 138 -7.66 -14.44 -7.60
N ASP A 139 -6.56 -15.14 -7.59
CA ASP A 139 -6.15 -16.02 -6.49
C ASP A 139 -5.09 -15.43 -5.56
N GLY A 140 -4.67 -14.19 -5.79
CA GLY A 140 -3.62 -13.56 -4.98
C GLY A 140 -2.24 -14.17 -5.18
N ASN A 141 -1.99 -14.76 -6.34
CA ASN A 141 -0.74 -15.44 -6.63
C ASN A 141 0.45 -14.47 -6.59
N GLN A 142 1.31 -14.64 -5.59
CA GLN A 142 2.48 -13.79 -5.37
C GLN A 142 3.54 -13.93 -6.47
N ASN A 143 3.40 -14.92 -7.33
CA ASN A 143 4.33 -15.19 -8.44
C ASN A 143 3.81 -14.70 -9.79
N ASP A 144 2.67 -14.00 -9.83
CA ASP A 144 2.08 -13.50 -11.06
C ASP A 144 2.95 -12.41 -11.67
N SER A 145 3.51 -12.68 -12.85
CA SER A 145 4.41 -11.76 -13.56
C SER A 145 3.68 -10.54 -14.12
N ASN A 146 2.36 -10.56 -14.18
CA ASN A 146 1.55 -9.43 -14.69
C ASN A 146 1.16 -8.45 -13.60
N THR A 147 1.49 -8.72 -12.35
CA THR A 147 1.19 -7.81 -11.24
C THR A 147 1.94 -6.49 -11.42
N MET A 148 1.26 -5.40 -11.13
CA MET A 148 1.85 -4.08 -11.19
C MET A 148 1.48 -3.32 -9.91
N THR A 149 2.49 -2.82 -9.21
CA THR A 149 2.32 -2.16 -7.91
C THR A 149 3.10 -0.85 -7.91
N GLU A 150 2.46 0.22 -7.45
CA GLU A 150 3.18 1.46 -7.18
C GLU A 150 3.57 1.50 -5.72
N ILE A 151 4.85 1.65 -5.45
CA ILE A 151 5.37 1.81 -4.10
C ILE A 151 5.54 3.29 -3.83
N GLN A 152 5.02 3.75 -2.68
CA GLN A 152 5.02 5.16 -2.32
C GLN A 152 5.57 5.33 -0.90
N TYR A 153 6.55 6.21 -0.76
CA TYR A 153 7.10 6.59 0.54
C TYR A 153 6.87 8.08 0.75
N PRO A 154 6.11 8.47 1.79
CA PRO A 154 6.10 9.89 2.20
C PRO A 154 7.51 10.29 2.62
N VAL A 155 8.01 11.40 2.10
CA VAL A 155 9.39 11.81 2.35
C VAL A 155 9.47 13.31 2.62
N GLU A 156 10.59 13.72 3.23
CA GLU A 156 10.92 15.12 3.42
C GLU A 156 12.41 15.32 3.21
N ARG A 157 12.80 16.51 2.79
CA ARG A 157 14.21 16.81 2.60
C ARG A 157 14.93 16.86 3.93
N ILE A 158 16.15 16.32 3.93
CA ILE A 158 17.08 16.46 5.04
C ILE A 158 17.80 17.79 4.86
N GLU A 159 17.72 18.65 5.87
CA GLU A 159 18.41 19.95 5.85
C GLU A 159 19.76 19.87 6.54
#